data_1b11e95c1dfff02f4a7c9d00ef4ec5b6
#
_entry.id   1b11e95c1dfff02f4a7c9d00ef4ec5b6
#
_cell.length_a   1.000
_cell.length_b   1.000
_cell.length_c   1.000
_cell.angle_alpha   90.00
_cell.angle_beta   90.00
_cell.angle_gamma   90.00
#
_symmetry.space_group_name_H-M   'P 1'
#
loop_
_entity.id
_entity.type
_entity.pdbx_description
1 polymer ?
#
loop_
_entity_poly.entity_id
_entity_poly.type
_entity_poly.pdbx_seq_one_letter_code
_entity_poly.pdbx_strand_id
1 'polypeptide(L)'
;MKKIIFAILIIICFSLLGCSNSKNNLSDLDKTNETENPKNTSEMDSEESIFVMKIDNIVVDITWEKNDSVNELMEYAKNGITITMHQYGGFEQVGSIGKTITSNDSQITTNPGDVVLYSSNQIVIFFGKNSWSYTKLGHINMNQSELNSLLNKSNVTLKLGEE
;
A
#
# COMPACT_ATOMS: atom_id res chain seq x y z
N MET A 1 20.36 36.12 -23.18
CA MET A 1 19.84 36.18 -24.57
C MET A 1 20.25 34.90 -25.27
N LYS A 2 19.31 34.00 -25.48
CA LYS A 2 19.19 33.04 -26.61
C LYS A 2 18.09 32.05 -26.24
N LYS A 3 16.92 32.30 -26.80
CA LYS A 3 15.76 31.39 -26.81
C LYS A 3 16.07 30.30 -27.83
N ILE A 4 15.96 29.04 -27.44
CA ILE A 4 15.93 27.93 -28.37
C ILE A 4 14.55 27.28 -28.25
N ILE A 5 13.79 27.52 -29.29
CA ILE A 5 12.48 26.90 -29.55
C ILE A 5 12.80 25.57 -30.24
N PHE A 6 12.37 24.44 -29.65
CA PHE A 6 12.29 23.16 -30.35
C PHE A 6 10.84 22.78 -30.54
N ALA A 7 10.39 22.96 -31.78
CA ALA A 7 9.18 22.38 -32.30
C ALA A 7 9.46 20.95 -32.74
N ILE A 8 8.76 19.97 -32.22
CA ILE A 8 8.80 18.58 -32.72
C ILE A 8 7.38 18.10 -32.98
N LEU A 9 7.15 18.03 -34.20
CA LEU A 9 6.36 17.26 -35.15
C LEU A 9 5.57 16.07 -34.57
N ILE A 10 4.27 16.15 -34.72
CA ILE A 10 3.27 15.11 -34.52
C ILE A 10 3.31 14.17 -35.72
N ILE A 11 3.50 12.90 -35.50
CA ILE A 11 3.19 11.85 -36.49
C ILE A 11 2.06 10.98 -35.93
N ILE A 12 0.89 11.17 -36.54
CA ILE A 12 -0.30 10.34 -36.36
C ILE A 12 -0.17 9.17 -37.33
N CYS A 13 -0.18 7.93 -36.84
CA CYS A 13 -0.47 6.78 -37.66
C CYS A 13 -1.75 6.10 -37.17
N PHE A 14 -2.79 6.31 -37.93
CA PHE A 14 -4.03 5.52 -37.95
C PHE A 14 -3.76 4.20 -38.68
N SER A 15 -4.19 3.10 -38.13
CA SER A 15 -4.56 1.93 -38.93
C SER A 15 -5.67 1.15 -38.27
N LEU A 16 -6.71 1.01 -39.06
CA LEU A 16 -8.01 0.44 -38.80
C LEU A 16 -8.03 -1.08 -39.05
N LEU A 17 -9.04 -1.71 -38.48
CA LEU A 17 -9.86 -2.83 -38.94
C LEU A 17 -9.39 -4.27 -38.72
N GLY A 18 -10.32 -5.00 -38.08
CA GLY A 18 -10.40 -6.46 -38.09
C GLY A 18 -11.52 -7.01 -37.22
N CYS A 19 -12.77 -6.86 -37.67
CA CYS A 19 -13.92 -7.66 -37.19
C CYS A 19 -13.83 -9.08 -37.73
N SER A 20 -14.07 -10.09 -36.90
CA SER A 20 -14.63 -11.36 -37.41
C SER A 20 -15.54 -11.97 -36.38
N ASN A 21 -16.78 -12.10 -36.80
CA ASN A 21 -17.92 -12.68 -36.13
C ASN A 21 -18.06 -14.14 -36.62
N SER A 22 -18.27 -15.10 -35.72
CA SER A 22 -18.87 -16.39 -36.13
C SER A 22 -19.75 -16.97 -35.03
N LYS A 23 -21.01 -17.01 -35.30
CA LYS A 23 -22.07 -17.79 -34.64
C LYS A 23 -22.07 -19.21 -35.19
N ASN A 24 -22.49 -20.18 -34.38
CA ASN A 24 -23.52 -21.21 -34.64
C ASN A 24 -23.50 -22.23 -33.49
N ASN A 25 -24.64 -22.32 -32.77
CA ASN A 25 -25.83 -23.23 -32.90
C ASN A 25 -25.54 -24.66 -32.43
N LEU A 26 -26.18 -25.03 -31.39
CA LEU A 26 -27.49 -25.60 -31.05
C LEU A 26 -27.57 -27.15 -31.11
N SER A 27 -28.28 -27.70 -30.12
CA SER A 27 -28.93 -29.01 -29.96
C SER A 27 -28.06 -30.15 -29.42
N ASP A 28 -28.49 -31.08 -28.60
CA ASP A 28 -29.74 -31.38 -27.94
C ASP A 28 -29.51 -32.58 -26.98
N LEU A 29 -30.22 -32.63 -25.86
CA LEU A 29 -30.70 -33.76 -25.09
C LEU A 29 -29.87 -35.08 -24.99
N ASP A 30 -29.53 -35.59 -23.82
CA ASP A 30 -30.32 -36.60 -23.12
C ASP A 30 -29.75 -36.98 -21.73
N LYS A 31 -30.65 -37.49 -20.92
CA LYS A 31 -30.79 -37.88 -19.54
C LYS A 31 -29.77 -38.87 -18.94
N THR A 32 -29.66 -38.73 -17.60
CA THR A 32 -29.71 -39.75 -16.55
C THR A 32 -28.39 -40.40 -16.13
N ASN A 33 -27.88 -40.17 -14.94
CA ASN A 33 -28.06 -41.02 -13.74
C ASN A 33 -27.31 -40.43 -12.54
N GLU A 34 -28.00 -40.46 -11.41
CA GLU A 34 -27.51 -40.21 -10.07
C GLU A 34 -26.41 -41.17 -9.67
N THR A 35 -25.36 -40.62 -9.03
CA THR A 35 -24.64 -41.36 -7.98
C THR A 35 -24.12 -40.30 -7.00
N GLU A 36 -24.76 -40.24 -5.86
CA GLU A 36 -24.33 -39.47 -4.70
C GLU A 36 -22.97 -39.98 -4.23
N ASN A 37 -22.01 -39.06 -4.17
CA ASN A 37 -20.79 -39.27 -3.40
C ASN A 37 -20.70 -38.14 -2.38
N PRO A 38 -20.69 -38.40 -1.07
CA PRO A 38 -20.60 -37.35 -0.08
C PRO A 38 -19.21 -36.71 -0.17
N LYS A 39 -19.18 -35.51 -0.74
CA LYS A 39 -18.00 -34.66 -0.75
C LYS A 39 -17.75 -34.19 0.68
N ASN A 40 -16.81 -34.85 1.33
CA ASN A 40 -16.25 -34.40 2.58
C ASN A 40 -15.56 -33.06 2.32
N THR A 41 -16.29 -31.98 2.52
CA THR A 41 -15.74 -30.61 2.52
C THR A 41 -15.06 -30.44 3.86
N SER A 42 -13.77 -30.73 3.91
CA SER A 42 -12.93 -30.19 4.95
C SER A 42 -12.88 -28.68 4.71
N GLU A 43 -13.70 -27.94 5.44
CA GLU A 43 -13.49 -26.51 5.64
C GLU A 43 -12.12 -26.37 6.31
N MET A 44 -11.11 -26.09 5.51
CA MET A 44 -9.88 -25.50 6.04
C MET A 44 -10.26 -24.09 6.47
N ASP A 45 -10.45 -23.93 7.77
CA ASP A 45 -10.45 -22.64 8.44
C ASP A 45 -9.09 -22.01 8.14
N SER A 46 -9.02 -21.25 7.06
CA SER A 46 -7.86 -20.40 6.80
C SER A 46 -7.96 -19.27 7.79
N GLU A 47 -7.21 -19.32 8.87
CA GLU A 47 -6.99 -18.16 9.73
C GLU A 47 -6.57 -17.02 8.80
N GLU A 48 -7.43 -16.01 8.66
CA GLU A 48 -7.18 -14.83 7.87
C GLU A 48 -6.12 -14.03 8.60
N SER A 49 -4.87 -14.10 8.12
CA SER A 49 -3.77 -13.33 8.71
C SER A 49 -4.03 -11.83 8.59
N ILE A 50 -3.89 -11.12 9.69
CA ILE A 50 -4.12 -9.67 9.76
C ILE A 50 -2.76 -8.97 9.74
N PHE A 51 -2.59 -8.01 8.81
CA PHE A 51 -1.38 -7.20 8.77
C PHE A 51 -1.41 -6.12 9.88
N VAL A 52 -0.47 -6.21 10.80
CA VAL A 52 -0.43 -5.42 12.04
C VAL A 52 0.73 -4.43 12.04
N MET A 53 0.48 -3.23 12.55
CA MET A 53 1.50 -2.22 12.88
C MET A 53 1.64 -2.10 14.39
N LYS A 54 2.87 -2.15 14.90
CA LYS A 54 3.18 -1.88 16.32
C LYS A 54 4.24 -0.80 16.45
N ILE A 55 4.04 0.12 17.37
CA ILE A 55 5.02 1.14 17.76
C ILE A 55 5.39 0.93 19.23
N ASP A 56 6.65 0.70 19.54
CA ASP A 56 7.14 0.33 20.89
C ASP A 56 6.33 -0.81 21.51
N ASN A 57 5.97 -1.83 20.69
CA ASN A 57 5.11 -2.98 21.01
C ASN A 57 3.62 -2.65 21.28
N ILE A 58 3.18 -1.41 21.10
CA ILE A 58 1.77 -1.03 21.16
C ILE A 58 1.18 -1.24 19.77
N VAL A 59 0.14 -2.07 19.65
CA VAL A 59 -0.65 -2.22 18.41
C VAL A 59 -1.37 -0.91 18.16
N VAL A 60 -1.23 -0.37 16.96
CA VAL A 60 -1.92 0.84 16.54
C VAL A 60 -2.98 0.53 15.50
N ASP A 61 -4.16 1.13 15.64
CA ASP A 61 -5.19 1.07 14.63
C ASP A 61 -4.80 1.98 13.46
N ILE A 62 -4.62 1.40 12.28
CA ILE A 62 -4.23 2.10 11.07
C ILE A 62 -5.18 1.80 9.92
N THR A 63 -5.62 2.84 9.23
CA THR A 63 -6.32 2.74 7.96
C THR A 63 -5.30 2.83 6.82
N TRP A 64 -5.06 1.72 6.13
CA TRP A 64 -4.14 1.67 5.00
C TRP A 64 -4.76 2.23 3.72
N GLU A 65 -3.95 2.92 2.92
CA GLU A 65 -4.32 3.31 1.56
C GLU A 65 -4.36 2.08 0.62
N LYS A 66 -5.16 2.19 -0.42
CA LYS A 66 -5.26 1.15 -1.46
C LYS A 66 -4.38 1.52 -2.65
N ASN A 67 -3.08 1.26 -2.55
CA ASN A 67 -2.11 1.55 -3.62
C ASN A 67 -0.99 0.51 -3.68
N ASP A 68 -0.21 0.53 -4.75
CA ASP A 68 0.86 -0.43 -5.00
C ASP A 68 1.99 -0.36 -3.97
N SER A 69 2.26 0.83 -3.42
CA SER A 69 3.27 1.01 -2.37
C SER A 69 2.90 0.25 -1.09
N VAL A 70 1.63 0.30 -0.70
CA VAL A 70 1.12 -0.45 0.46
C VAL A 70 1.14 -1.95 0.19
N ASN A 71 0.71 -2.38 -1.00
CA ASN A 71 0.75 -3.80 -1.37
C ASN A 71 2.18 -4.35 -1.32
N GLU A 72 3.15 -3.61 -1.86
CA GLU A 72 4.55 -4.02 -1.85
C GLU A 72 5.17 -3.98 -0.44
N LEU A 73 4.79 -3.00 0.39
CA LEU A 73 5.20 -2.94 1.79
C LEU A 73 4.69 -4.14 2.58
N MET A 74 3.40 -4.47 2.44
CA MET A 74 2.78 -5.61 3.12
C MET A 74 3.43 -6.93 2.71
N GLU A 75 3.63 -7.16 1.41
CA GLU A 75 4.30 -8.36 0.91
C GLU A 75 5.74 -8.47 1.43
N TYR A 76 6.48 -7.35 1.49
CA TYR A 76 7.85 -7.34 2.02
C TYR A 76 7.88 -7.60 3.53
N ALA A 77 6.91 -7.08 4.26
CA ALA A 77 6.87 -7.15 5.71
C ALA A 77 6.07 -8.34 6.27
N LYS A 78 5.44 -9.18 5.45
CA LYS A 78 4.55 -10.26 5.90
C LYS A 78 5.17 -11.21 6.95
N ASN A 79 6.47 -11.50 6.84
CA ASN A 79 7.19 -12.34 7.79
C ASN A 79 7.75 -11.56 8.99
N GLY A 80 7.34 -10.31 9.15
CA GLY A 80 7.77 -9.41 10.21
C GLY A 80 9.05 -8.64 9.87
N ILE A 81 8.96 -7.31 9.96
CA ILE A 81 10.13 -6.42 9.92
C ILE A 81 10.15 -5.53 11.15
N THR A 82 11.35 -5.13 11.56
CA THR A 82 11.54 -4.18 12.66
C THR A 82 12.40 -3.01 12.17
N ILE A 83 11.91 -1.80 12.36
CA ILE A 83 12.53 -0.55 11.92
C ILE A 83 12.79 0.32 13.14
N THR A 84 14.04 0.74 13.35
CA THR A 84 14.34 1.83 14.29
C THR A 84 14.04 3.14 13.60
N MET A 85 13.15 3.92 14.20
CA MET A 85 12.78 5.24 13.71
C MET A 85 13.40 6.31 14.58
N HIS A 86 13.75 7.44 13.99
CA HIS A 86 14.36 8.59 14.64
C HIS A 86 13.51 9.83 14.46
N GLN A 87 13.38 10.61 15.52
CA GLN A 87 12.66 11.88 15.44
C GLN A 87 13.42 12.86 14.52
N TYR A 88 12.66 13.50 13.63
CA TYR A 88 13.16 14.57 12.77
C TYR A 88 12.24 15.79 12.86
N GLY A 89 12.80 16.98 12.87
CA GLY A 89 12.06 18.25 12.86
C GLY A 89 11.16 18.52 14.08
N GLY A 90 11.05 17.58 15.02
CA GLY A 90 10.16 17.70 16.18
C GLY A 90 8.68 17.41 15.86
N PHE A 91 8.38 16.83 14.68
CA PHE A 91 7.01 16.57 14.24
C PHE A 91 6.83 15.25 13.51
N GLU A 92 7.88 14.47 13.29
CA GLU A 92 7.84 13.19 12.60
C GLU A 92 8.85 12.19 13.14
N GLN A 93 8.55 10.89 12.96
CA GLN A 93 9.48 9.77 13.11
C GLN A 93 9.82 9.22 11.73
N VAL A 94 11.10 8.99 11.45
CA VAL A 94 11.61 8.54 10.14
C VAL A 94 12.45 7.30 10.32
N GLY A 95 12.21 6.26 9.49
CA GLY A 95 12.99 5.04 9.50
C GLY A 95 13.15 4.40 8.12
N SER A 96 14.29 3.76 7.87
CA SER A 96 14.52 3.04 6.60
C SER A 96 13.78 1.71 6.61
N ILE A 97 13.04 1.43 5.53
CA ILE A 97 12.41 0.12 5.29
C ILE A 97 13.47 -0.96 5.03
N GLY A 98 14.68 -0.57 4.58
CA GLY A 98 15.73 -1.52 4.19
C GLY A 98 15.61 -1.99 2.73
N LYS A 99 14.58 -1.57 2.02
CA LYS A 99 14.31 -1.88 0.62
C LYS A 99 13.70 -0.66 -0.07
N THR A 100 13.97 -0.48 -1.35
CA THR A 100 13.23 0.46 -2.20
C THR A 100 11.95 -0.23 -2.69
N ILE A 101 10.81 0.45 -2.53
CA ILE A 101 9.50 -0.01 -2.98
C ILE A 101 8.89 1.01 -3.95
N THR A 102 7.86 0.59 -4.66
CA THR A 102 7.11 1.46 -5.58
C THR A 102 6.61 2.70 -4.87
N SER A 103 6.76 3.87 -5.48
CA SER A 103 6.25 5.15 -4.99
C SER A 103 5.49 5.90 -6.07
N ASN A 104 4.51 6.69 -5.66
CA ASN A 104 3.74 7.60 -6.49
C ASN A 104 3.63 8.95 -5.76
N ASP A 105 4.75 9.64 -5.68
CA ASP A 105 4.89 10.85 -4.89
C ASP A 105 4.06 12.00 -5.45
N SER A 106 3.34 12.67 -4.57
CA SER A 106 2.58 13.88 -4.87
C SER A 106 2.78 14.91 -3.76
N GLN A 107 2.63 16.20 -4.11
CA GLN A 107 2.68 17.28 -3.13
C GLN A 107 1.45 17.18 -2.21
N ILE A 108 1.68 16.87 -0.95
CA ILE A 108 0.62 16.77 0.07
C ILE A 108 1.02 17.56 1.33
N THR A 109 0.01 17.99 2.09
CA THR A 109 0.19 18.48 3.46
C THR A 109 -0.26 17.39 4.41
N THR A 110 0.68 16.87 5.22
CA THR A 110 0.40 15.80 6.18
C THR A 110 -0.28 16.34 7.44
N ASN A 111 -1.01 15.46 8.11
CA ASN A 111 -1.60 15.69 9.43
C ASN A 111 -1.04 14.70 10.46
N PRO A 112 -1.16 14.99 11.75
CA PRO A 112 -0.83 14.00 12.79
C PRO A 112 -1.57 12.68 12.53
N GLY A 113 -0.84 11.56 12.63
CA GLY A 113 -1.33 10.22 12.30
C GLY A 113 -1.04 9.76 10.87
N ASP A 114 -0.71 10.66 9.95
CA ASP A 114 -0.37 10.25 8.58
C ASP A 114 0.93 9.45 8.55
N VAL A 115 0.88 8.35 7.79
CA VAL A 115 2.01 7.47 7.49
C VAL A 115 2.29 7.58 6.00
N VAL A 116 3.54 7.89 5.65
CA VAL A 116 3.92 8.09 4.25
C VAL A 116 5.23 7.37 3.91
N LEU A 117 5.43 7.14 2.63
CA LEU A 117 6.69 6.74 2.04
C LEU A 117 7.40 8.01 1.54
N TYR A 118 8.68 8.12 1.88
CA TYR A 118 9.58 9.18 1.40
C TYR A 118 10.78 8.57 0.71
N SER A 119 11.17 9.15 -0.44
CA SER A 119 12.32 8.68 -1.24
C SER A 119 12.29 7.18 -1.55
N SER A 120 11.11 6.59 -1.67
CA SER A 120 10.86 5.17 -2.02
C SER A 120 11.40 4.13 -1.03
N ASN A 121 12.04 4.52 0.09
CA ASN A 121 12.68 3.59 1.03
C ASN A 121 12.61 4.01 2.50
N GLN A 122 11.96 5.13 2.81
CA GLN A 122 11.78 5.59 4.18
C GLN A 122 10.30 5.64 4.52
N ILE A 123 9.92 5.03 5.64
CA ILE A 123 8.61 5.21 6.24
C ILE A 123 8.68 6.38 7.23
N VAL A 124 7.67 7.26 7.15
CA VAL A 124 7.58 8.45 8.00
C VAL A 124 6.21 8.46 8.67
N ILE A 125 6.19 8.68 9.98
CA ILE A 125 4.97 8.79 10.79
C ILE A 125 4.91 10.17 11.40
N PHE A 126 3.86 10.93 11.09
CA PHE A 126 3.69 12.30 11.54
C PHE A 126 2.92 12.38 12.86
N PHE A 127 3.41 13.20 13.79
CA PHE A 127 2.67 13.69 14.95
C PHE A 127 2.51 15.22 14.95
N GLY A 128 3.01 15.86 13.90
CA GLY A 128 2.79 17.26 13.52
C GLY A 128 2.45 17.35 12.04
N LYS A 129 2.69 18.52 11.42
CA LYS A 129 2.36 18.79 10.02
C LYS A 129 3.62 19.12 9.22
N ASN A 130 3.63 18.67 7.97
CA ASN A 130 4.62 19.04 6.97
C ASN A 130 3.98 19.09 5.57
N SER A 131 4.62 19.79 4.63
CA SER A 131 4.18 19.84 3.23
C SER A 131 5.34 19.49 2.33
N TRP A 132 5.27 18.36 1.65
CA TRP A 132 6.32 17.89 0.75
C TRP A 132 5.75 16.89 -0.26
N SER A 133 6.62 16.35 -1.10
CA SER A 133 6.28 15.28 -2.02
C SER A 133 6.42 13.92 -1.34
N TYR A 134 5.31 13.21 -1.16
CA TYR A 134 5.20 11.92 -0.50
C TYR A 134 4.25 10.99 -1.22
N THR A 135 4.42 9.68 -1.01
CA THR A 135 3.39 8.69 -1.29
C THR A 135 2.68 8.33 0.01
N LYS A 136 1.37 8.56 0.10
CA LYS A 136 0.60 8.21 1.30
C LYS A 136 0.48 6.69 1.43
N LEU A 137 0.74 6.18 2.65
CA LEU A 137 0.61 4.76 2.99
C LEU A 137 -0.60 4.49 3.87
N GLY A 138 -0.96 5.42 4.75
CA GLY A 138 -2.09 5.22 5.65
C GLY A 138 -2.26 6.35 6.66
N HIS A 139 -3.16 6.09 7.64
CA HIS A 139 -3.43 7.00 8.74
C HIS A 139 -3.69 6.22 10.04
N ILE A 140 -2.95 6.54 11.10
CA ILE A 140 -3.13 5.99 12.44
C ILE A 140 -4.31 6.70 13.11
N ASN A 141 -5.31 5.91 13.53
CA ASN A 141 -6.56 6.37 14.11
C ASN A 141 -6.41 6.66 15.63
N MET A 142 -5.57 7.63 15.96
CA MET A 142 -5.32 8.06 17.34
C MET A 142 -5.50 9.57 17.45
N ASN A 143 -5.88 10.06 18.63
CA ASN A 143 -5.94 11.50 18.86
C ASN A 143 -4.54 12.11 19.04
N GLN A 144 -4.44 13.45 18.94
CA GLN A 144 -3.16 14.17 18.99
C GLN A 144 -2.37 13.92 20.27
N SER A 145 -3.04 13.79 21.43
CA SER A 145 -2.37 13.57 22.72
C SER A 145 -1.73 12.18 22.77
N GLU A 146 -2.44 11.18 22.30
CA GLU A 146 -1.95 9.79 22.19
C GLU A 146 -0.77 9.70 21.23
N LEU A 147 -0.89 10.31 20.03
CA LEU A 147 0.19 10.37 19.05
C LEU A 147 1.45 11.04 19.63
N ASN A 148 1.30 12.18 20.31
CA ASN A 148 2.41 12.86 20.96
C ASN A 148 3.06 11.99 22.04
N SER A 149 2.27 11.31 22.86
CA SER A 149 2.79 10.41 23.91
C SER A 149 3.57 9.23 23.32
N LEU A 150 3.12 8.72 22.18
CA LEU A 150 3.72 7.58 21.50
C LEU A 150 4.97 7.97 20.70
N LEU A 151 4.92 9.09 19.96
CA LEU A 151 5.89 9.44 18.91
C LEU A 151 6.85 10.57 19.29
N ASN A 152 6.52 11.44 20.26
CA ASN A 152 7.41 12.56 20.62
C ASN A 152 8.56 12.11 21.55
N LYS A 153 9.41 11.24 21.00
CA LYS A 153 10.59 10.64 21.63
C LYS A 153 11.74 10.67 20.64
N SER A 154 12.99 10.63 21.12
CA SER A 154 14.16 10.59 20.23
C SER A 154 14.12 9.44 19.23
N ASN A 155 13.67 8.27 19.69
CA ASN A 155 13.54 7.08 18.85
C ASN A 155 12.28 6.29 19.26
N VAL A 156 11.70 5.58 18.28
CA VAL A 156 10.69 4.55 18.51
C VAL A 156 11.00 3.33 17.65
N THR A 157 10.48 2.18 18.03
CA THR A 157 10.59 0.94 17.25
C THR A 157 9.29 0.67 16.54
N LEU A 158 9.33 0.64 15.21
CA LEU A 158 8.19 0.23 14.36
C LEU A 158 8.34 -1.26 14.02
N LYS A 159 7.28 -2.02 14.20
CA LYS A 159 7.16 -3.41 13.73
C LYS A 159 5.96 -3.52 12.79
N LEU A 160 6.17 -4.19 11.66
CA LEU A 160 5.14 -4.51 10.68
C LEU A 160 5.18 -6.01 10.40
N GLY A 161 4.02 -6.65 10.23
CA GLY A 161 3.93 -8.07 9.91
C GLY A 161 2.51 -8.60 10.00
N GLU A 162 2.34 -9.85 9.59
CA GLU A 162 1.10 -10.61 9.77
C GLU A 162 1.09 -11.32 11.13
N GLU A 163 -0.10 -11.37 11.76
CA GLU A 163 -0.38 -12.08 13.02
C GLU A 163 -1.65 -12.89 12.92
#